data_49bf407aff3da1f87c5b509917f23b3d
#
_entry.id   49bf407aff3da1f87c5b509917f23b3d
#
_cell.length_a   1.000
_cell.length_b   1.000
_cell.length_c   1.000
_cell.angle_alpha   90.00
_cell.angle_beta   90.00
_cell.angle_gamma   90.00
#
_symmetry.space_group_name_H-M   'P 1'
#
loop_
_entity.id
_entity.type
_entity.pdbx_description
1 polymer ?
#
loop_
_entity_poly.entity_id
_entity_poly.type
_entity_poly.pdbx_seq_one_letter_code
_entity_poly.pdbx_strand_id
1 'polypeptide(L)'
;FSFFLLDIRISPAEEMPVDGPREEESEQLFLPWDRFSAWLHCICVVGFDLELGQAVEVFLNYFPIFHSIFQKTSICYLSFPDSNSGCLGDTQFCFRFRQAASRRSSLGCFWDHFDRDAPVCLKKDLGHFYGYVYFRQVRDKSLKRGYFQKSLVLISKLPYVTFFHSLLKLIAPEYFEKQEPCLEAACNDIDRWPMPCPGKILTLPIMGVVMKLRIPTCSDKPGTSQLVQTTMSDSLVSIVLPTIHEVDLFRCFYPVFFHIQMLWELVLLGEAIVVMAPSPAESSDTVLALVSCIAPLRYCSDFRPYFTIHDSEFKEYTTRTQAPPSVILGVTNPFFAKTLQHWPHIIRIGDMKQTEEMAKQMKVKKLKNLKTLDSKPGVYSAYKTFLNKDEDIIKQLQKGVQQKRPSAAQNAILRRYFLELTQSFIIPLERYVASLMPLQKSICPWKSPPQLKHFVQEEFMKTLEKAGPQLTSRLKGDWIGLYRQFLKSPNFDSWFRSRRKEMMQKLEALHLEALCDEDLQLRIQKHTEVETVDLVLKLKDKLMQAQREQLPVRAGTMTKLQAHIESVILSLPDDLQGILQKPATP
;
A
#
# COMPACT_ATOMS: atom_id res chain seq x y z
N PHE A 1 0.65 21.57 -33.93
CA PHE A 1 -0.14 21.80 -32.71
C PHE A 1 0.80 21.71 -31.53
N SER A 2 1.14 22.91 -30.98
CA SER A 2 2.19 23.12 -30.00
C SER A 2 1.58 22.88 -28.60
N PHE A 3 1.93 21.79 -27.96
CA PHE A 3 1.67 21.60 -26.54
C PHE A 3 2.62 22.53 -25.77
N PHE A 4 2.10 23.52 -25.07
CA PHE A 4 2.86 24.27 -24.09
C PHE A 4 3.17 23.35 -22.90
N LEU A 5 4.33 22.72 -22.95
CA LEU A 5 5.03 22.20 -21.78
C LEU A 5 5.71 23.42 -21.15
N LEU A 6 5.11 23.98 -20.11
CA LEU A 6 5.82 24.88 -19.23
C LEU A 6 6.80 24.06 -18.40
N ASP A 7 8.00 23.83 -18.93
CA ASP A 7 9.17 23.45 -18.15
C ASP A 7 9.60 24.69 -17.35
N ILE A 8 8.98 24.89 -16.21
CA ILE A 8 9.37 25.97 -15.30
C ILE A 8 10.65 25.51 -14.60
N ARG A 9 11.80 25.99 -15.09
CA ARG A 9 13.06 26.00 -14.33
C ARG A 9 12.97 27.10 -13.30
N ILE A 10 12.69 26.75 -12.06
CA ILE A 10 12.78 27.67 -10.92
C ILE A 10 14.27 27.83 -10.56
N SER A 11 14.76 29.06 -10.60
CA SER A 11 16.11 29.42 -10.15
C SER A 11 16.27 29.17 -8.65
N PRO A 12 17.46 28.74 -8.16
CA PRO A 12 17.68 28.55 -6.75
C PRO A 12 17.58 29.89 -6.00
N ALA A 13 16.78 29.93 -4.95
CA ALA A 13 16.66 31.06 -4.04
C ALA A 13 17.90 31.18 -3.17
N GLU A 14 18.41 32.43 -3.00
CA GLU A 14 19.53 32.78 -2.15
C GLU A 14 19.28 32.42 -0.67
N GLU A 15 20.28 31.79 -0.07
CA GLU A 15 20.29 31.38 1.33
C GLU A 15 20.42 32.58 2.27
N MET A 16 19.52 32.68 3.25
CA MET A 16 19.71 33.51 4.46
C MET A 16 20.08 32.59 5.63
N PRO A 17 21.06 32.94 6.46
CA PRO A 17 21.51 32.08 7.55
C PRO A 17 20.58 32.17 8.78
N VAL A 18 20.17 31.04 9.32
CA VAL A 18 19.52 30.92 10.63
C VAL A 18 20.37 30.05 11.53
N ASP A 19 20.92 30.68 12.56
CA ASP A 19 21.70 30.05 13.66
C ASP A 19 20.74 29.42 14.67
N GLY A 20 20.96 28.12 14.97
CA GLY A 20 20.36 27.38 16.07
C GLY A 20 21.06 26.02 16.22
N PRO A 21 21.20 25.43 17.45
CA PRO A 21 22.06 24.27 17.68
C PRO A 21 21.58 23.03 16.91
N ARG A 22 22.45 22.50 16.07
CA ARG A 22 22.25 21.32 15.20
C ARG A 22 22.58 20.06 15.99
N GLU A 23 21.61 19.15 16.10
CA GLU A 23 21.88 17.72 16.29
C GLU A 23 22.51 17.19 14.99
N GLU A 24 23.65 16.52 15.07
CA GLU A 24 24.38 15.94 13.94
C GLU A 24 23.59 14.78 13.33
N GLU A 25 22.60 15.08 12.49
CA GLU A 25 22.14 14.17 11.45
C GLU A 25 23.13 14.27 10.28
N SER A 26 23.74 13.16 9.89
CA SER A 26 24.55 13.07 8.68
C SER A 26 23.74 13.64 7.51
N GLU A 27 24.08 14.84 7.06
CA GLU A 27 23.45 15.50 5.91
C GLU A 27 23.67 14.65 4.66
N GLN A 28 22.72 13.76 4.35
CA GLN A 28 22.59 13.25 3.00
C GLN A 28 22.24 14.45 2.11
N LEU A 29 23.14 14.80 1.19
CA LEU A 29 22.89 15.84 0.20
C LEU A 29 21.68 15.42 -0.65
N PHE A 30 20.51 15.99 -0.34
CA PHE A 30 19.33 15.84 -1.17
C PHE A 30 19.45 16.75 -2.41
N LEU A 31 19.17 16.18 -3.57
CA LEU A 31 19.01 16.98 -4.78
C LEU A 31 17.71 17.80 -4.69
N PRO A 32 17.62 18.94 -5.40
CA PRO A 32 16.36 19.67 -5.51
C PRO A 32 15.22 18.74 -5.92
N TRP A 33 14.06 18.85 -5.27
CA TRP A 33 12.85 18.04 -5.50
C TRP A 33 12.91 16.55 -5.09
N ASP A 34 13.98 16.11 -4.43
CA ASP A 34 14.03 14.76 -3.88
C ASP A 34 12.98 14.57 -2.79
N ARG A 35 12.77 15.56 -1.93
CA ARG A 35 11.75 15.54 -0.87
C ARG A 35 10.35 15.53 -1.46
N PHE A 36 10.08 16.37 -2.47
CA PHE A 36 8.82 16.32 -3.21
C PHE A 36 8.56 14.93 -3.79
N SER A 37 9.57 14.33 -4.46
CA SER A 37 9.46 13.03 -5.10
C SER A 37 9.28 11.85 -4.12
N ALA A 38 9.60 12.04 -2.84
CA ALA A 38 9.30 11.07 -1.79
C ALA A 38 7.80 11.01 -1.45
N TRP A 39 7.07 12.12 -1.64
CA TRP A 39 5.64 12.19 -1.37
C TRP A 39 4.78 12.07 -2.62
N LEU A 40 5.13 12.81 -3.66
CA LEU A 40 4.36 12.93 -4.90
C LEU A 40 5.24 12.72 -6.13
N HIS A 41 4.66 12.11 -7.14
CA HIS A 41 5.28 11.98 -8.46
C HIS A 41 5.04 13.21 -9.31
N CYS A 42 3.80 13.69 -9.28
CA CYS A 42 3.40 14.92 -9.96
C CYS A 42 2.06 15.44 -9.42
N ILE A 43 1.79 16.70 -9.73
CA ILE A 43 0.49 17.35 -9.63
C ILE A 43 0.00 17.66 -11.04
N CYS A 44 -1.23 17.25 -11.37
CA CYS A 44 -1.82 17.47 -12.68
C CYS A 44 -3.15 18.20 -12.56
N VAL A 45 -3.43 19.07 -13.53
CA VAL A 45 -4.77 19.61 -13.75
C VAL A 45 -5.31 19.05 -15.04
N VAL A 46 -6.49 18.45 -14.98
CA VAL A 46 -7.18 17.91 -16.14
C VAL A 46 -8.47 18.68 -16.35
N GLY A 47 -8.60 19.30 -17.51
CA GLY A 47 -9.79 20.01 -17.95
C GLY A 47 -10.59 19.20 -18.97
N PHE A 48 -11.73 19.73 -19.37
CA PHE A 48 -12.52 19.17 -20.46
C PHE A 48 -12.56 20.13 -21.63
N ASP A 49 -11.90 19.75 -22.72
CA ASP A 49 -11.93 20.44 -24.00
C ASP A 49 -13.08 19.90 -24.86
N LEU A 50 -13.73 20.76 -25.66
CA LEU A 50 -14.87 20.38 -26.50
C LEU A 50 -14.47 19.52 -27.71
N GLU A 51 -13.24 19.66 -28.19
CA GLU A 51 -12.72 18.94 -29.35
C GLU A 51 -11.89 17.72 -28.95
N LEU A 52 -11.10 17.85 -27.88
CA LEU A 52 -10.15 16.82 -27.44
C LEU A 52 -10.69 15.93 -26.31
N GLY A 53 -11.80 16.32 -25.67
CA GLY A 53 -12.31 15.65 -24.48
C GLY A 53 -11.51 16.00 -23.22
N GLN A 54 -11.21 15.00 -22.37
CA GLN A 54 -10.38 15.20 -21.18
C GLN A 54 -8.92 15.41 -21.59
N ALA A 55 -8.36 16.56 -21.22
CA ALA A 55 -6.99 16.94 -21.54
C ALA A 55 -6.24 17.48 -20.32
N VAL A 56 -4.97 17.15 -20.21
CA VAL A 56 -4.08 17.73 -19.18
C VAL A 56 -3.78 19.18 -19.57
N GLU A 57 -4.18 20.11 -18.71
CA GLU A 57 -3.90 21.53 -18.88
C GLU A 57 -2.57 21.93 -18.22
N VAL A 58 -2.34 21.44 -17.00
CA VAL A 58 -1.13 21.73 -16.21
C VAL A 58 -0.53 20.42 -15.74
N PHE A 59 0.79 20.31 -15.83
CA PHE A 59 1.53 19.16 -15.38
C PHE A 59 2.81 19.61 -14.68
N LEU A 60 2.83 19.55 -13.35
CA LEU A 60 3.98 19.91 -12.53
C LEU A 60 4.73 18.64 -12.12
N ASN A 61 5.91 18.43 -12.71
CA ASN A 61 6.78 17.31 -12.44
C ASN A 61 8.25 17.73 -12.65
N TYR A 62 9.11 17.25 -11.77
CA TYR A 62 10.57 17.48 -11.90
C TYR A 62 11.26 16.49 -12.82
N PHE A 63 10.78 15.25 -12.90
CA PHE A 63 11.38 14.23 -13.76
C PHE A 63 10.51 13.92 -14.98
N PRO A 64 11.08 13.88 -16.19
CA PRO A 64 10.36 13.47 -17.40
C PRO A 64 10.05 11.95 -17.39
N ILE A 65 9.41 11.45 -16.32
CA ILE A 65 9.18 10.02 -16.12
C ILE A 65 7.98 9.53 -16.93
N PHE A 66 7.03 10.40 -17.23
CA PHE A 66 5.88 10.06 -18.07
C PHE A 66 6.19 10.21 -19.56
N HIS A 67 7.17 9.43 -20.06
CA HIS A 67 7.43 9.36 -21.51
C HIS A 67 6.36 8.56 -22.28
N SER A 68 5.51 7.81 -21.57
CA SER A 68 4.46 7.02 -22.20
C SER A 68 3.18 7.85 -22.35
N ILE A 69 2.76 8.05 -23.60
CA ILE A 69 1.46 8.64 -23.95
C ILE A 69 0.31 7.92 -23.24
N PHE A 70 0.42 6.60 -23.06
CA PHE A 70 -0.56 5.76 -22.37
C PHE A 70 -0.81 6.18 -20.92
N GLN A 71 0.22 6.58 -20.16
CA GLN A 71 0.05 7.00 -18.78
C GLN A 71 -0.66 8.35 -18.66
N LYS A 72 -0.34 9.30 -19.55
CA LYS A 72 -1.04 10.60 -19.62
C LYS A 72 -2.51 10.40 -19.97
N THR A 73 -2.79 9.56 -20.95
CA THR A 73 -4.15 9.21 -21.38
C THR A 73 -4.95 8.55 -20.24
N SER A 74 -4.34 7.63 -19.49
CA SER A 74 -4.98 7.01 -18.33
C SER A 74 -5.33 8.04 -17.25
N ILE A 75 -4.42 9.00 -16.95
CA ILE A 75 -4.70 10.07 -16.00
C ILE A 75 -5.89 10.92 -16.47
N CYS A 76 -5.94 11.30 -17.76
CA CYS A 76 -7.04 12.09 -18.30
C CYS A 76 -8.40 11.40 -18.07
N TYR A 77 -8.53 10.15 -18.51
CA TYR A 77 -9.82 9.45 -18.46
C TYR A 77 -10.22 9.00 -17.05
N LEU A 78 -9.26 8.66 -16.19
CA LEU A 78 -9.55 8.23 -14.84
C LEU A 78 -9.76 9.39 -13.85
N SER A 79 -9.46 10.63 -14.27
CA SER A 79 -9.63 11.83 -13.43
C SER A 79 -11.04 12.41 -13.46
N PHE A 80 -11.90 11.93 -14.35
CA PHE A 80 -13.27 12.41 -14.51
C PHE A 80 -14.28 11.34 -14.16
N PRO A 81 -15.39 11.71 -13.48
CA PRO A 81 -16.52 10.83 -13.35
C PRO A 81 -17.11 10.45 -14.72
N ASP A 82 -17.58 9.22 -14.86
CA ASP A 82 -18.37 8.84 -16.04
C ASP A 82 -19.59 9.75 -16.18
N SER A 83 -19.99 10.04 -17.42
CA SER A 83 -21.11 10.93 -17.74
C SER A 83 -22.44 10.52 -17.08
N ASN A 84 -22.58 9.24 -16.74
CA ASN A 84 -23.76 8.69 -16.06
C ASN A 84 -23.79 8.94 -14.55
N SER A 85 -22.67 9.37 -13.95
CA SER A 85 -22.57 9.52 -12.48
C SER A 85 -23.31 10.73 -11.91
N GLY A 86 -23.70 11.70 -12.75
CA GLY A 86 -24.48 12.88 -12.32
C GLY A 86 -23.81 13.73 -11.24
N CYS A 87 -22.48 13.65 -11.10
CA CYS A 87 -21.73 14.34 -10.06
C CYS A 87 -21.77 15.85 -10.28
N LEU A 88 -22.56 16.56 -9.46
CA LEU A 88 -22.56 18.03 -9.38
C LEU A 88 -21.86 18.47 -8.08
N GLY A 89 -21.11 19.57 -8.16
CA GLY A 89 -20.33 20.08 -7.04
C GLY A 89 -18.93 19.48 -6.98
N ASP A 90 -18.39 19.39 -5.78
CA ASP A 90 -17.06 18.90 -5.51
C ASP A 90 -17.09 17.41 -5.10
N THR A 91 -16.26 16.59 -5.74
CA THR A 91 -16.17 15.15 -5.46
C THR A 91 -14.72 14.72 -5.39
N GLN A 92 -14.39 13.88 -4.40
CA GLN A 92 -13.07 13.28 -4.28
C GLN A 92 -13.16 11.78 -4.48
N PHE A 93 -12.18 11.21 -5.19
CA PHE A 93 -12.06 9.78 -5.39
C PHE A 93 -10.61 9.39 -5.69
N CYS A 94 -10.35 8.09 -5.73
CA CYS A 94 -9.03 7.56 -6.01
C CYS A 94 -9.10 6.58 -7.18
N PHE A 95 -8.07 6.58 -8.02
CA PHE A 95 -7.84 5.55 -9.02
C PHE A 95 -6.44 4.96 -8.90
N ARG A 96 -6.19 3.84 -9.57
CA ARG A 96 -4.89 3.17 -9.58
C ARG A 96 -4.62 2.61 -10.96
N PHE A 97 -3.41 2.81 -11.48
CA PHE A 97 -3.01 2.36 -12.81
C PHE A 97 -1.59 1.79 -12.81
N ARG A 98 -1.30 0.91 -13.74
CA ARG A 98 0.01 0.25 -13.84
C ARG A 98 1.11 1.22 -14.25
N GLN A 99 2.27 1.05 -13.66
CA GLN A 99 3.48 1.76 -14.04
C GLN A 99 4.08 1.10 -15.29
N ALA A 100 4.39 1.87 -16.33
CA ALA A 100 5.29 1.43 -17.39
C ALA A 100 6.71 1.26 -16.81
N ALA A 101 7.58 0.48 -17.49
CA ALA A 101 8.89 0.05 -16.98
C ALA A 101 9.62 1.08 -16.11
N SER A 102 10.02 0.66 -14.91
CA SER A 102 10.62 1.54 -13.89
C SER A 102 12.11 1.75 -14.13
N ARG A 103 12.57 3.02 -14.11
CA ARG A 103 13.98 3.34 -13.85
C ARG A 103 14.25 3.30 -12.34
N ARG A 104 15.47 2.92 -11.94
CA ARG A 104 15.90 2.97 -10.53
C ARG A 104 15.86 4.42 -10.04
N SER A 105 15.26 4.63 -8.87
CA SER A 105 15.21 5.93 -8.20
C SER A 105 16.51 6.20 -7.45
N SER A 106 16.96 7.45 -7.41
CA SER A 106 18.06 7.92 -6.57
C SER A 106 17.85 7.66 -5.06
N LEU A 107 16.58 7.61 -4.63
CA LEU A 107 16.15 7.39 -3.25
C LEU A 107 16.04 5.90 -2.86
N GLY A 108 16.70 4.97 -3.58
CA GLY A 108 16.58 3.53 -3.32
C GLY A 108 16.89 3.14 -1.88
N CYS A 109 18.02 3.61 -1.36
CA CYS A 109 18.48 3.31 0.01
C CYS A 109 17.50 3.84 1.09
N PHE A 110 16.93 5.02 0.89
CA PHE A 110 15.92 5.59 1.80
C PHE A 110 14.67 4.69 1.87
N TRP A 111 14.17 4.21 0.72
CA TRP A 111 12.99 3.36 0.69
C TRP A 111 13.22 1.99 1.31
N ASP A 112 14.44 1.46 1.26
CA ASP A 112 14.79 0.21 1.93
C ASP A 112 14.68 0.35 3.46
N HIS A 113 15.10 1.50 4.03
CA HIS A 113 14.92 1.80 5.45
C HIS A 113 13.45 1.99 5.81
N PHE A 114 12.71 2.79 5.02
CA PHE A 114 11.29 3.01 5.20
C PHE A 114 10.50 1.69 5.20
N ASP A 115 10.76 0.83 4.21
CA ASP A 115 10.06 -0.45 4.02
C ASP A 115 10.35 -1.47 5.13
N ARG A 116 11.44 -1.31 5.88
CA ARG A 116 11.74 -2.13 7.05
C ARG A 116 10.80 -1.81 8.20
N ASP A 117 10.55 -0.54 8.45
CA ASP A 117 9.84 -0.06 9.64
C ASP A 117 8.34 0.14 9.41
N ALA A 118 7.93 0.37 8.16
CA ALA A 118 6.54 0.58 7.80
C ALA A 118 5.72 -0.72 7.75
N PRO A 119 4.45 -0.71 8.19
CA PRO A 119 3.52 -1.80 7.98
C PRO A 119 3.38 -2.13 6.48
N VAL A 120 3.17 -3.40 6.16
CA VAL A 120 3.12 -3.88 4.76
C VAL A 120 2.08 -3.15 3.91
N CYS A 121 0.93 -2.76 4.50
CA CYS A 121 -0.13 -2.01 3.82
C CYS A 121 0.22 -0.55 3.50
N LEU A 122 1.27 -0.01 4.13
CA LEU A 122 1.71 1.39 3.95
C LEU A 122 2.95 1.54 3.09
N LYS A 123 3.56 0.42 2.70
CA LYS A 123 4.73 0.41 1.82
C LYS A 123 4.41 0.97 0.45
N LYS A 124 5.42 1.55 -0.18
CA LYS A 124 5.36 2.05 -1.54
C LYS A 124 4.89 0.97 -2.52
N ASP A 125 3.97 1.31 -3.42
CA ASP A 125 3.59 0.43 -4.52
C ASP A 125 4.64 0.49 -5.64
N LEU A 126 5.28 -0.63 -5.93
CA LEU A 126 6.33 -0.68 -6.94
C LEU A 126 5.79 -0.85 -8.36
N GLY A 127 4.58 -1.40 -8.51
CA GLY A 127 3.98 -1.73 -9.81
C GLY A 127 2.93 -0.72 -10.29
N HIS A 128 2.44 0.14 -9.39
CA HIS A 128 1.32 1.01 -9.71
C HIS A 128 1.50 2.41 -9.13
N PHE A 129 0.77 3.35 -9.73
CA PHE A 129 0.54 4.68 -9.20
C PHE A 129 -0.89 4.79 -8.69
N TYR A 130 -1.06 5.56 -7.62
CA TYR A 130 -2.34 6.06 -7.15
C TYR A 130 -2.55 7.48 -7.67
N GLY A 131 -3.75 7.74 -8.20
CA GLY A 131 -4.22 9.07 -8.51
C GLY A 131 -5.30 9.49 -7.50
N TYR A 132 -5.06 10.57 -6.79
CA TYR A 132 -6.01 11.17 -5.85
C TYR A 132 -6.64 12.37 -6.52
N VAL A 133 -7.94 12.39 -6.68
CA VAL A 133 -8.67 13.35 -7.49
C VAL A 133 -9.55 14.23 -6.64
N TYR A 134 -9.51 15.52 -6.92
CA TYR A 134 -10.53 16.48 -6.53
C TYR A 134 -11.18 17.01 -7.80
N PHE A 135 -12.40 16.58 -8.07
CA PHE A 135 -13.18 16.96 -9.25
C PHE A 135 -14.21 18.03 -8.87
N ARG A 136 -14.27 19.09 -9.64
CA ARG A 136 -15.29 20.16 -9.52
C ARG A 136 -16.13 20.24 -10.79
N GLN A 137 -17.46 20.18 -10.61
CA GLN A 137 -18.42 20.44 -11.68
C GLN A 137 -19.45 21.44 -11.21
N VAL A 138 -19.46 22.62 -11.80
CA VAL A 138 -20.39 23.71 -11.50
C VAL A 138 -21.11 24.15 -12.77
N ARG A 139 -22.39 24.50 -12.63
CA ARG A 139 -23.15 25.08 -13.76
C ARG A 139 -22.59 26.47 -14.10
N ASP A 140 -22.21 26.66 -15.36
CA ASP A 140 -21.70 27.92 -15.87
C ASP A 140 -22.34 28.22 -17.23
N LYS A 141 -23.22 29.22 -17.25
CA LYS A 141 -23.94 29.64 -18.47
C LYS A 141 -23.05 30.37 -19.47
N SER A 142 -21.86 30.83 -19.07
CA SER A 142 -20.90 31.49 -19.96
C SER A 142 -20.22 30.50 -20.91
N LEU A 143 -20.15 29.23 -20.50
CA LEU A 143 -19.54 28.16 -21.27
C LEU A 143 -20.57 27.52 -22.22
N LYS A 144 -20.16 27.22 -23.46
CA LYS A 144 -21.01 26.58 -24.48
C LYS A 144 -21.66 25.28 -23.99
N ARG A 145 -21.01 24.54 -23.10
CA ARG A 145 -21.49 23.28 -22.51
C ARG A 145 -22.40 23.48 -21.31
N GLY A 146 -22.48 24.69 -20.76
CA GLY A 146 -23.27 25.01 -19.58
C GLY A 146 -22.69 24.53 -18.25
N TYR A 147 -21.47 23.96 -18.25
CA TYR A 147 -20.79 23.43 -17.07
C TYR A 147 -19.29 23.72 -17.12
N PHE A 148 -18.75 24.19 -16.00
CA PHE A 148 -17.32 24.14 -15.71
C PHE A 148 -16.97 22.78 -15.10
N GLN A 149 -15.98 22.11 -15.65
CA GLN A 149 -15.52 20.80 -15.20
C GLN A 149 -13.99 20.77 -15.19
N LYS A 150 -13.41 20.51 -14.02
CA LYS A 150 -11.96 20.44 -13.87
C LYS A 150 -11.57 19.51 -12.70
N SER A 151 -10.49 18.79 -12.88
CA SER A 151 -9.91 17.90 -11.85
C SER A 151 -8.52 18.36 -11.47
N LEU A 152 -8.25 18.43 -10.17
CA LEU A 152 -6.91 18.49 -9.62
C LEU A 152 -6.50 17.09 -9.15
N VAL A 153 -5.34 16.60 -9.59
CA VAL A 153 -4.90 15.22 -9.40
C VAL A 153 -3.50 15.18 -8.81
N LEU A 154 -3.35 14.46 -7.70
CA LEU A 154 -2.05 14.12 -7.12
C LEU A 154 -1.70 12.68 -7.49
N ILE A 155 -0.54 12.47 -8.08
CA ILE A 155 -0.03 11.14 -8.42
C ILE A 155 1.05 10.74 -7.43
N SER A 156 0.89 9.60 -6.78
CA SER A 156 1.83 9.07 -5.78
C SER A 156 1.95 7.55 -5.87
N LYS A 157 3.03 7.01 -5.30
CA LYS A 157 3.19 5.56 -5.06
C LYS A 157 2.78 5.16 -3.63
N LEU A 158 2.43 6.12 -2.80
CA LEU A 158 2.05 5.92 -1.41
C LEU A 158 0.53 5.71 -1.31
N PRO A 159 0.06 4.66 -0.61
CA PRO A 159 -1.38 4.38 -0.46
C PRO A 159 -2.03 5.20 0.67
N TYR A 160 -1.72 6.50 0.77
CA TYR A 160 -2.15 7.37 1.87
C TYR A 160 -3.43 8.14 1.54
N VAL A 161 -4.53 7.40 1.37
CA VAL A 161 -5.81 7.93 0.87
C VAL A 161 -6.32 9.11 1.68
N THR A 162 -6.41 8.94 3.00
CA THR A 162 -6.94 10.00 3.88
C THR A 162 -6.05 11.23 3.89
N PHE A 163 -4.72 11.03 3.85
CA PHE A 163 -3.75 12.11 3.80
C PHE A 163 -3.87 12.92 2.50
N PHE A 164 -3.79 12.27 1.34
CA PHE A 164 -3.83 12.97 0.06
C PHE A 164 -5.20 13.59 -0.25
N HIS A 165 -6.30 12.97 0.20
CA HIS A 165 -7.62 13.60 0.12
C HIS A 165 -7.72 14.85 1.01
N SER A 166 -7.11 14.83 2.21
CA SER A 166 -7.06 16.01 3.07
C SER A 166 -6.18 17.11 2.49
N LEU A 167 -5.06 16.74 1.86
CA LEU A 167 -4.18 17.66 1.15
C LEU A 167 -4.91 18.33 -0.02
N LEU A 168 -5.63 17.55 -0.82
CA LEU A 168 -6.46 18.08 -1.92
C LEU A 168 -7.56 19.03 -1.46
N LYS A 169 -8.16 18.78 -0.29
CA LYS A 169 -9.16 19.71 0.29
C LYS A 169 -8.59 21.08 0.63
N LEU A 170 -7.28 21.18 0.87
CA LEU A 170 -6.60 22.45 1.09
C LEU A 170 -6.19 23.10 -0.23
N ILE A 171 -5.58 22.35 -1.15
CA ILE A 171 -5.01 22.89 -2.37
C ILE A 171 -6.10 23.24 -3.42
N ALA A 172 -7.09 22.35 -3.62
CA ALA A 172 -8.01 22.48 -4.75
C ALA A 172 -8.91 23.73 -4.70
N PRO A 173 -9.53 24.11 -3.56
CA PRO A 173 -10.31 25.35 -3.49
C PRO A 173 -9.47 26.58 -3.83
N GLU A 174 -8.27 26.69 -3.27
CA GLU A 174 -7.33 27.79 -3.53
C GLU A 174 -6.88 27.81 -5.00
N TYR A 175 -6.61 26.65 -5.58
CA TYR A 175 -6.27 26.54 -6.99
C TYR A 175 -7.40 27.05 -7.90
N PHE A 176 -8.66 26.70 -7.61
CA PHE A 176 -9.79 27.15 -8.43
C PHE A 176 -10.01 28.66 -8.35
N GLU A 177 -9.50 29.34 -7.32
CA GLU A 177 -9.55 30.80 -7.17
C GLU A 177 -8.31 31.50 -7.73
N LYS A 178 -7.10 30.98 -7.43
CA LYS A 178 -5.80 31.65 -7.68
C LYS A 178 -5.02 31.06 -8.86
N GLN A 179 -5.47 29.94 -9.43
CA GLN A 179 -4.85 29.25 -10.57
C GLN A 179 -3.41 28.74 -10.28
N GLU A 180 -2.52 28.75 -11.30
CA GLU A 180 -1.19 28.13 -11.29
C GLU A 180 -0.26 28.59 -10.15
N PRO A 181 -0.18 29.87 -9.76
CA PRO A 181 0.72 30.28 -8.67
C PRO A 181 0.47 29.57 -7.35
N CYS A 182 -0.78 29.15 -7.10
CA CYS A 182 -1.13 28.35 -5.94
C CYS A 182 -0.48 26.96 -5.97
N LEU A 183 -0.43 26.32 -7.14
CA LEU A 183 0.19 25.01 -7.31
C LEU A 183 1.71 25.06 -7.15
N GLU A 184 2.35 26.10 -7.64
CA GLU A 184 3.79 26.32 -7.46
C GLU A 184 4.13 26.50 -5.97
N ALA A 185 3.35 27.30 -5.25
CA ALA A 185 3.50 27.47 -3.81
C ALA A 185 3.33 26.15 -3.06
N ALA A 186 2.32 25.34 -3.42
CA ALA A 186 2.09 24.03 -2.83
C ALA A 186 3.26 23.06 -3.12
N CYS A 187 3.81 23.04 -4.33
CA CYS A 187 4.97 22.24 -4.68
C CYS A 187 6.21 22.62 -3.86
N ASN A 188 6.47 23.92 -3.71
CA ASN A 188 7.59 24.43 -2.92
C ASN A 188 7.44 24.10 -1.43
N ASP A 189 6.23 24.14 -0.88
CA ASP A 189 5.99 23.73 0.50
C ASP A 189 6.24 22.24 0.67
N ILE A 190 5.76 21.40 -0.27
CA ILE A 190 5.94 19.94 -0.21
C ILE A 190 7.42 19.55 -0.33
N ASP A 191 8.21 20.26 -1.12
CA ASP A 191 9.66 19.99 -1.25
C ASP A 191 10.44 20.34 0.03
N ARG A 192 9.85 21.16 0.91
CA ARG A 192 10.42 21.45 2.24
C ARG A 192 10.01 20.45 3.32
N TRP A 193 9.10 19.54 3.02
CA TRP A 193 8.65 18.56 4.00
C TRP A 193 9.76 17.58 4.39
N PRO A 194 9.75 17.08 5.64
CA PRO A 194 10.61 15.96 6.01
C PRO A 194 10.27 14.73 5.17
N MET A 195 11.24 13.86 4.98
CA MET A 195 11.01 12.57 4.33
C MET A 195 9.97 11.75 5.11
N PRO A 196 9.13 10.92 4.45
CA PRO A 196 8.21 10.02 5.14
C PRO A 196 8.98 9.13 6.12
N CYS A 197 8.65 9.17 7.40
CA CYS A 197 9.34 8.40 8.43
C CYS A 197 8.33 7.68 9.34
N PRO A 198 8.34 6.33 9.41
CA PRO A 198 7.48 5.59 10.33
C PRO A 198 7.82 5.91 11.80
N GLY A 199 6.80 5.94 12.65
CA GLY A 199 6.94 6.13 14.09
C GLY A 199 7.04 7.58 14.56
N LYS A 200 7.51 8.50 13.74
CA LYS A 200 7.61 9.92 14.08
C LYS A 200 6.33 10.69 13.75
N ILE A 201 6.06 11.75 14.53
CA ILE A 201 5.02 12.72 14.20
C ILE A 201 5.63 13.70 13.21
N LEU A 202 5.04 13.77 12.04
CA LEU A 202 5.45 14.65 10.96
C LEU A 202 4.61 15.93 11.00
N THR A 203 5.30 17.07 10.92
CA THR A 203 4.71 18.40 10.82
C THR A 203 4.92 18.91 9.40
N LEU A 204 3.84 19.05 8.64
CA LEU A 204 3.84 19.31 7.22
C LEU A 204 3.12 20.65 6.94
N PRO A 205 3.86 21.77 6.85
CA PRO A 205 3.27 23.05 6.48
C PRO A 205 2.84 23.03 5.01
N ILE A 206 1.64 23.55 4.74
CA ILE A 206 1.08 23.69 3.39
C ILE A 206 0.18 24.93 3.34
N MET A 207 0.51 25.90 2.50
CA MET A 207 -0.30 27.09 2.23
C MET A 207 -0.83 27.80 3.49
N GLY A 208 0.05 27.98 4.50
CA GLY A 208 -0.29 28.63 5.76
C GLY A 208 -1.05 27.77 6.78
N VAL A 209 -1.33 26.51 6.47
CA VAL A 209 -1.91 25.51 7.39
C VAL A 209 -0.86 24.46 7.74
N VAL A 210 -0.88 23.95 8.96
CA VAL A 210 0.05 22.89 9.39
C VAL A 210 -0.71 21.56 9.52
N MET A 211 -0.34 20.58 8.72
CA MET A 211 -0.83 19.20 8.84
C MET A 211 0.09 18.41 9.77
N LYS A 212 -0.49 17.79 10.81
CA LYS A 212 0.22 16.89 11.72
C LYS A 212 -0.27 15.47 11.51
N LEU A 213 0.64 14.54 11.26
CA LEU A 213 0.33 13.14 11.04
C LEU A 213 1.43 12.23 11.60
N ARG A 214 1.08 10.97 11.83
CA ARG A 214 2.03 9.92 12.18
C ARG A 214 1.87 8.74 11.24
N ILE A 215 2.97 8.31 10.64
CA ILE A 215 3.02 7.05 9.88
C ILE A 215 3.25 5.92 10.90
N PRO A 216 2.35 4.92 11.01
CA PRO A 216 2.54 3.81 11.93
C PRO A 216 3.80 2.99 11.63
N THR A 217 4.33 2.32 12.66
CA THR A 217 5.40 1.34 12.53
C THR A 217 4.83 -0.09 12.49
N CYS A 218 5.62 -1.04 12.01
CA CYS A 218 5.27 -2.46 12.03
C CYS A 218 5.16 -3.03 13.47
N SER A 219 5.76 -2.36 14.46
CA SER A 219 5.71 -2.72 15.89
C SER A 219 4.50 -2.14 16.63
N ASP A 220 3.77 -1.20 16.03
CA ASP A 220 2.58 -0.62 16.64
C ASP A 220 1.48 -1.68 16.76
N LYS A 221 0.80 -1.69 17.90
CA LYS A 221 -0.33 -2.61 18.09
C LYS A 221 -1.48 -2.22 17.16
N PRO A 222 -2.05 -3.16 16.42
CA PRO A 222 -3.20 -2.88 15.57
C PRO A 222 -4.36 -2.27 16.36
N GLY A 223 -5.00 -1.23 15.80
CA GLY A 223 -6.14 -0.56 16.42
C GLY A 223 -5.81 0.49 17.49
N THR A 224 -4.56 0.74 17.81
CA THR A 224 -4.14 1.89 18.62
C THR A 224 -3.96 3.11 17.73
N SER A 225 -5.03 3.88 17.54
CA SER A 225 -4.91 5.29 17.11
C SER A 225 -4.27 6.06 18.27
N GLN A 226 -2.98 6.32 18.20
CA GLN A 226 -2.37 7.26 19.13
C GLN A 226 -2.88 8.66 18.76
N LEU A 227 -3.88 9.13 19.47
CA LEU A 227 -4.30 10.53 19.46
C LEU A 227 -3.06 11.37 19.79
N VAL A 228 -2.61 12.14 18.82
CA VAL A 228 -1.62 13.18 19.05
C VAL A 228 -2.28 14.18 20.00
N GLN A 229 -1.90 14.15 21.30
CA GLN A 229 -2.27 15.19 22.23
C GLN A 229 -1.69 16.50 21.71
N THR A 230 -2.56 17.33 21.18
CA THR A 230 -2.20 18.68 20.74
C THR A 230 -1.98 19.53 21.97
N THR A 231 -0.73 19.81 22.30
CA THR A 231 -0.41 20.97 23.13
C THR A 231 -0.78 22.21 22.32
N MET A 232 -1.76 22.96 22.86
CA MET A 232 -2.19 24.25 22.35
C MET A 232 -1.05 25.26 22.51
N SER A 233 -0.21 25.38 21.51
CA SER A 233 0.70 26.51 21.37
C SER A 233 1.09 26.61 19.91
N ASP A 234 0.35 27.37 19.14
CA ASP A 234 0.84 28.19 18.03
C ASP A 234 -0.32 28.79 17.25
N SER A 235 -0.15 30.01 16.79
CA SER A 235 -1.10 30.86 16.08
C SER A 235 -1.50 30.36 14.67
N LEU A 236 -1.04 29.19 14.23
CA LEU A 236 -1.34 28.59 12.93
C LEU A 236 -2.46 27.55 13.05
N VAL A 237 -3.39 27.56 12.12
CA VAL A 237 -4.45 26.56 12.01
C VAL A 237 -3.81 25.18 11.79
N SER A 238 -3.98 24.27 12.76
CA SER A 238 -3.39 22.93 12.72
C SER A 238 -4.46 21.87 12.45
N ILE A 239 -4.22 21.03 11.45
CA ILE A 239 -5.05 19.86 11.12
C ILE A 239 -4.31 18.60 11.57
N VAL A 240 -4.91 17.85 12.51
CA VAL A 240 -4.38 16.58 12.99
C VAL A 240 -5.08 15.44 12.29
N LEU A 241 -4.34 14.57 11.59
CA LEU A 241 -4.87 13.39 10.94
C LEU A 241 -4.67 12.16 11.82
N PRO A 242 -5.75 11.58 12.36
CA PRO A 242 -5.65 10.38 13.20
C PRO A 242 -5.17 9.14 12.41
N THR A 243 -5.50 9.09 11.13
CA THR A 243 -5.06 8.02 10.22
C THR A 243 -4.68 8.61 8.87
N ILE A 244 -3.74 7.96 8.15
CA ILE A 244 -3.26 8.43 6.85
C ILE A 244 -3.87 7.67 5.67
N HIS A 245 -4.36 6.44 5.88
CA HIS A 245 -4.75 5.52 4.80
C HIS A 245 -6.13 4.90 4.98
N GLU A 246 -6.74 5.02 6.15
CA GLU A 246 -7.96 4.31 6.47
C GLU A 246 -9.19 4.96 5.83
N VAL A 247 -10.01 4.13 5.17
CA VAL A 247 -11.35 4.49 4.71
C VAL A 247 -12.41 4.05 5.72
N ASP A 248 -13.59 4.68 5.72
CA ASP A 248 -14.70 4.28 6.60
C ASP A 248 -15.36 2.99 6.08
N LEU A 249 -14.94 1.83 6.65
CA LEU A 249 -15.46 0.50 6.27
C LEU A 249 -16.98 0.40 6.48
N PHE A 250 -17.49 1.00 7.56
CA PHE A 250 -18.90 0.89 7.86
C PHE A 250 -19.74 1.64 6.82
N ARG A 251 -19.32 2.84 6.45
CA ARG A 251 -19.98 3.63 5.40
C ARG A 251 -19.96 2.88 4.07
N CYS A 252 -18.81 2.29 3.68
CA CYS A 252 -18.66 1.57 2.42
C CYS A 252 -19.50 0.29 2.37
N PHE A 253 -19.54 -0.46 3.48
CA PHE A 253 -20.25 -1.74 3.55
C PHE A 253 -21.69 -1.62 4.02
N TYR A 254 -22.17 -0.44 4.38
CA TYR A 254 -23.53 -0.24 4.89
C TYR A 254 -24.62 -0.90 4.01
N PRO A 255 -24.60 -0.78 2.66
CA PRO A 255 -25.59 -1.42 1.80
C PRO A 255 -25.49 -2.97 1.77
N VAL A 256 -24.39 -3.54 2.22
CA VAL A 256 -24.09 -4.98 2.12
C VAL A 256 -23.57 -5.59 3.43
N PHE A 257 -23.73 -4.91 4.57
CA PHE A 257 -23.13 -5.32 5.84
C PHE A 257 -23.60 -6.70 6.35
N PHE A 258 -24.71 -7.21 5.85
CA PHE A 258 -25.15 -8.58 6.14
C PHE A 258 -24.23 -9.66 5.55
N HIS A 259 -23.33 -9.27 4.65
CA HIS A 259 -22.43 -10.17 3.92
C HIS A 259 -20.94 -9.89 4.19
N ILE A 260 -20.61 -9.11 5.22
CA ILE A 260 -19.22 -8.70 5.53
C ILE A 260 -18.25 -9.88 5.62
N GLN A 261 -18.67 -10.98 6.23
CA GLN A 261 -17.85 -12.19 6.36
C GLN A 261 -17.59 -12.84 4.99
N MET A 262 -18.63 -12.94 4.15
CA MET A 262 -18.50 -13.44 2.78
C MET A 262 -17.54 -12.55 1.97
N LEU A 263 -17.63 -11.22 2.11
CA LEU A 263 -16.72 -10.27 1.46
C LEU A 263 -15.28 -10.49 1.92
N TRP A 264 -15.07 -10.73 3.22
CA TRP A 264 -13.76 -11.07 3.76
C TRP A 264 -13.21 -12.38 3.14
N GLU A 265 -14.00 -13.44 3.04
CA GLU A 265 -13.57 -14.70 2.41
C GLU A 265 -13.20 -14.49 0.94
N LEU A 266 -14.02 -13.78 0.16
CA LEU A 266 -13.76 -13.49 -1.26
C LEU A 266 -12.43 -12.74 -1.46
N VAL A 267 -12.19 -11.71 -0.64
CA VAL A 267 -10.95 -10.93 -0.70
C VAL A 267 -9.76 -11.76 -0.22
N LEU A 268 -9.91 -12.54 0.84
CA LEU A 268 -8.88 -13.44 1.36
C LEU A 268 -8.41 -14.45 0.30
N LEU A 269 -9.35 -15.00 -0.45
CA LEU A 269 -9.08 -15.98 -1.51
C LEU A 269 -8.60 -15.32 -2.81
N GLY A 270 -8.68 -14.01 -2.93
CA GLY A 270 -8.31 -13.28 -4.16
C GLY A 270 -9.29 -13.52 -5.31
N GLU A 271 -10.58 -13.67 -5.00
CA GLU A 271 -11.62 -13.87 -6.00
C GLU A 271 -11.83 -12.63 -6.88
N ALA A 272 -12.30 -12.84 -8.10
CA ALA A 272 -12.61 -11.77 -9.04
C ALA A 272 -13.92 -11.05 -8.64
N ILE A 273 -13.83 -9.76 -8.31
CA ILE A 273 -14.97 -8.98 -7.78
C ILE A 273 -15.20 -7.72 -8.63
N VAL A 274 -16.44 -7.43 -8.96
CA VAL A 274 -16.87 -6.13 -9.51
C VAL A 274 -17.67 -5.38 -8.47
N VAL A 275 -17.28 -4.14 -8.20
CA VAL A 275 -18.02 -3.19 -7.38
C VAL A 275 -18.71 -2.20 -8.32
N MET A 276 -20.04 -2.20 -8.36
CA MET A 276 -20.85 -1.25 -9.11
C MET A 276 -21.39 -0.21 -8.15
N ALA A 277 -21.01 1.04 -8.31
CA ALA A 277 -21.41 2.14 -7.46
C ALA A 277 -21.99 3.30 -8.27
N PRO A 278 -22.83 4.17 -7.68
CA PRO A 278 -23.44 5.30 -8.38
C PRO A 278 -22.43 6.42 -8.67
N SER A 279 -21.34 6.50 -7.91
CA SER A 279 -20.30 7.55 -8.07
C SER A 279 -18.89 6.98 -7.97
N PRO A 280 -17.88 7.66 -8.57
CA PRO A 280 -16.47 7.27 -8.42
C PRO A 280 -15.99 7.28 -6.97
N ALA A 281 -16.51 8.18 -6.15
CA ALA A 281 -16.19 8.25 -4.72
C ALA A 281 -16.61 6.97 -3.99
N GLU A 282 -17.87 6.56 -4.13
CA GLU A 282 -18.36 5.33 -3.50
C GLU A 282 -17.70 4.08 -4.08
N SER A 283 -17.40 4.07 -5.39
CA SER A 283 -16.66 3.00 -6.04
C SER A 283 -15.27 2.84 -5.44
N SER A 284 -14.50 3.93 -5.43
CA SER A 284 -13.11 3.90 -4.94
C SER A 284 -13.03 3.57 -3.45
N ASP A 285 -13.87 4.17 -2.63
CA ASP A 285 -13.89 3.92 -1.20
C ASP A 285 -14.27 2.46 -0.89
N THR A 286 -15.25 1.89 -1.62
CA THR A 286 -15.66 0.48 -1.43
C THR A 286 -14.58 -0.51 -1.84
N VAL A 287 -13.89 -0.28 -2.97
CA VAL A 287 -12.77 -1.15 -3.38
C VAL A 287 -11.63 -1.07 -2.38
N LEU A 288 -11.26 0.13 -1.91
CA LEU A 288 -10.24 0.31 -0.89
C LEU A 288 -10.64 -0.31 0.45
N ALA A 289 -11.92 -0.23 0.82
CA ALA A 289 -12.47 -0.89 2.00
C ALA A 289 -12.35 -2.42 1.89
N LEU A 290 -12.69 -3.01 0.74
CA LEU A 290 -12.52 -4.45 0.48
C LEU A 290 -11.05 -4.87 0.64
N VAL A 291 -10.13 -4.18 -0.03
CA VAL A 291 -8.69 -4.48 0.05
C VAL A 291 -8.18 -4.40 1.50
N SER A 292 -8.72 -3.49 2.31
CA SER A 292 -8.29 -3.31 3.71
C SER A 292 -8.93 -4.29 4.69
N CYS A 293 -10.00 -5.02 4.32
CA CYS A 293 -10.72 -5.89 5.26
C CYS A 293 -9.93 -7.14 5.70
N ILE A 294 -8.89 -7.53 4.97
CA ILE A 294 -7.98 -8.62 5.31
C ILE A 294 -6.72 -8.15 6.06
N ALA A 295 -6.63 -6.88 6.48
CA ALA A 295 -5.49 -6.42 7.27
C ALA A 295 -5.35 -7.24 8.58
N PRO A 296 -4.11 -7.58 8.99
CA PRO A 296 -2.82 -7.10 8.55
C PRO A 296 -2.24 -7.79 7.29
N LEU A 297 -2.95 -8.76 6.71
CA LEU A 297 -2.55 -9.39 5.46
C LEU A 297 -2.67 -8.37 4.33
N ARG A 298 -1.66 -8.30 3.45
CA ARG A 298 -1.71 -7.47 2.25
C ARG A 298 -2.52 -8.19 1.17
N TYR A 299 -3.43 -7.46 0.54
CA TYR A 299 -4.04 -7.90 -0.71
C TYR A 299 -3.00 -7.80 -1.84
N CYS A 300 -2.73 -8.92 -2.50
CA CYS A 300 -1.60 -9.04 -3.42
C CYS A 300 -2.01 -9.16 -4.89
N SER A 301 -3.30 -9.35 -5.16
CA SER A 301 -3.85 -9.29 -6.50
C SER A 301 -4.06 -7.83 -6.93
N ASP A 302 -4.37 -7.61 -8.20
CA ASP A 302 -4.65 -6.26 -8.70
C ASP A 302 -6.00 -5.74 -8.20
N PHE A 303 -6.12 -4.43 -8.07
CA PHE A 303 -7.38 -3.77 -7.76
C PHE A 303 -7.41 -2.39 -8.42
N ARG A 304 -8.58 -2.02 -8.91
CA ARG A 304 -8.84 -0.75 -9.59
C ARG A 304 -9.97 -0.03 -8.86
N PRO A 305 -9.64 0.94 -7.98
CA PRO A 305 -10.66 1.68 -7.21
C PRO A 305 -11.69 2.36 -8.10
N TYR A 306 -11.25 2.84 -9.25
CA TYR A 306 -12.10 3.37 -10.31
C TYR A 306 -11.60 2.92 -11.67
N PHE A 307 -12.46 2.31 -12.47
CA PHE A 307 -12.18 1.73 -13.77
C PHE A 307 -13.22 2.17 -14.78
N THR A 308 -12.77 2.59 -15.97
CA THR A 308 -13.64 3.14 -17.03
C THR A 308 -13.50 2.35 -18.33
N ILE A 309 -14.41 2.60 -19.28
CA ILE A 309 -14.36 1.99 -20.61
C ILE A 309 -13.14 2.44 -21.45
N HIS A 310 -12.48 3.51 -21.03
CA HIS A 310 -11.29 4.07 -21.68
C HIS A 310 -9.98 3.55 -21.09
N ASP A 311 -10.04 2.66 -20.07
CA ASP A 311 -8.86 2.05 -19.50
C ASP A 311 -8.16 1.16 -20.55
N SER A 312 -6.83 1.20 -20.58
CA SER A 312 -6.02 0.42 -21.53
C SER A 312 -6.24 -1.09 -21.40
N GLU A 313 -6.61 -1.56 -20.21
CA GLU A 313 -6.85 -2.97 -19.89
C GLU A 313 -8.34 -3.37 -20.04
N PHE A 314 -9.19 -2.47 -20.56
CA PHE A 314 -10.62 -2.73 -20.73
C PHE A 314 -10.91 -4.03 -21.49
N LYS A 315 -10.18 -4.27 -22.59
CA LYS A 315 -10.36 -5.49 -23.40
C LYS A 315 -10.00 -6.75 -22.63
N GLU A 316 -8.95 -6.71 -21.82
CA GLU A 316 -8.50 -7.84 -20.99
C GLU A 316 -9.59 -8.29 -20.01
N TYR A 317 -10.20 -7.33 -19.31
CA TYR A 317 -11.20 -7.64 -18.27
C TYR A 317 -12.60 -7.93 -18.81
N THR A 318 -12.92 -7.51 -20.03
CA THR A 318 -14.25 -7.71 -20.64
C THR A 318 -14.33 -8.92 -21.57
N THR A 319 -13.20 -9.56 -21.87
CA THR A 319 -13.15 -10.76 -22.71
C THR A 319 -13.85 -11.94 -22.00
N ARG A 320 -14.71 -12.66 -22.73
CA ARG A 320 -15.50 -13.80 -22.21
C ARG A 320 -14.86 -15.16 -22.47
N THR A 321 -13.80 -15.21 -23.24
CA THR A 321 -13.12 -16.45 -23.63
C THR A 321 -12.28 -17.07 -22.51
N GLN A 322 -11.97 -16.29 -21.48
CA GLN A 322 -11.16 -16.72 -20.34
C GLN A 322 -11.90 -16.43 -19.03
N ALA A 323 -11.56 -17.17 -17.98
CA ALA A 323 -12.02 -16.87 -16.63
C ALA A 323 -11.51 -15.47 -16.20
N PRO A 324 -12.33 -14.69 -15.49
CA PRO A 324 -11.90 -13.39 -14.98
C PRO A 324 -10.63 -13.54 -14.12
N PRO A 325 -9.64 -12.66 -14.31
CA PRO A 325 -8.44 -12.69 -13.47
C PRO A 325 -8.77 -12.30 -12.02
N SER A 326 -7.87 -12.65 -11.11
CA SER A 326 -7.96 -12.25 -9.71
C SER A 326 -7.75 -10.73 -9.58
N VAL A 327 -8.85 -9.96 -9.64
CA VAL A 327 -8.83 -8.49 -9.55
C VAL A 327 -10.14 -7.97 -8.95
N ILE A 328 -10.07 -6.82 -8.27
CA ILE A 328 -11.25 -6.09 -7.79
C ILE A 328 -11.41 -4.83 -8.66
N LEU A 329 -12.50 -4.75 -9.41
CA LEU A 329 -12.82 -3.61 -10.28
C LEU A 329 -13.92 -2.75 -9.67
N GLY A 330 -13.67 -1.45 -9.52
CA GLY A 330 -14.67 -0.45 -9.18
C GLY A 330 -15.18 0.27 -10.42
N VAL A 331 -16.49 0.21 -10.70
CA VAL A 331 -17.10 0.77 -11.90
C VAL A 331 -18.36 1.57 -11.56
N THR A 332 -18.63 2.60 -12.35
CA THR A 332 -19.84 3.44 -12.20
C THR A 332 -20.76 3.35 -13.42
N ASN A 333 -20.20 3.07 -14.58
CA ASN A 333 -20.97 3.03 -15.83
C ASN A 333 -21.90 1.80 -15.88
N PRO A 334 -23.22 2.00 -16.08
CA PRO A 334 -24.19 0.90 -16.20
C PRO A 334 -23.89 -0.10 -17.32
N PHE A 335 -23.11 0.30 -18.32
CA PHE A 335 -22.65 -0.57 -19.40
C PHE A 335 -21.95 -1.82 -18.88
N PHE A 336 -21.18 -1.70 -17.79
CA PHE A 336 -20.49 -2.82 -17.18
C PHE A 336 -21.43 -3.91 -16.63
N ALA A 337 -22.68 -3.57 -16.31
CA ALA A 337 -23.66 -4.57 -15.89
C ALA A 337 -23.93 -5.64 -16.96
N LYS A 338 -23.81 -5.28 -18.25
CA LYS A 338 -23.92 -6.23 -19.37
C LYS A 338 -22.57 -6.87 -19.73
N THR A 339 -21.52 -6.09 -19.72
CA THR A 339 -20.19 -6.52 -20.20
C THR A 339 -19.54 -7.50 -19.22
N LEU A 340 -19.70 -7.29 -17.92
CA LEU A 340 -19.10 -8.10 -16.85
C LEU A 340 -20.06 -9.13 -16.23
N GLN A 341 -21.15 -9.50 -16.93
CA GLN A 341 -22.11 -10.52 -16.46
C GLN A 341 -21.48 -11.91 -16.19
N HIS A 342 -20.38 -12.21 -16.83
CA HIS A 342 -19.65 -13.48 -16.66
C HIS A 342 -18.79 -13.51 -15.39
N TRP A 343 -18.63 -12.39 -14.70
CA TRP A 343 -17.87 -12.32 -13.46
C TRP A 343 -18.58 -13.02 -12.31
N PRO A 344 -17.86 -13.76 -11.46
CA PRO A 344 -18.46 -14.61 -10.43
C PRO A 344 -19.09 -13.82 -9.28
N HIS A 345 -18.58 -12.62 -8.97
CA HIS A 345 -19.02 -11.83 -7.82
C HIS A 345 -19.22 -10.37 -8.21
N ILE A 346 -20.43 -9.88 -8.01
CA ILE A 346 -20.79 -8.49 -8.28
C ILE A 346 -21.41 -7.90 -7.00
N ILE A 347 -20.82 -6.81 -6.51
CA ILE A 347 -21.30 -6.05 -5.37
C ILE A 347 -21.91 -4.76 -5.93
N ARG A 348 -23.21 -4.56 -5.73
CA ARG A 348 -23.88 -3.33 -6.13
C ARG A 348 -24.11 -2.45 -4.92
N ILE A 349 -23.50 -1.28 -4.93
CA ILE A 349 -23.67 -0.21 -3.94
C ILE A 349 -24.73 0.77 -4.48
N GLY A 350 -25.44 1.44 -3.60
CA GLY A 350 -26.43 2.46 -3.94
C GLY A 350 -27.19 2.91 -2.72
N ASP A 351 -28.01 3.96 -2.91
CA ASP A 351 -28.81 4.54 -1.83
C ASP A 351 -29.82 3.55 -1.27
N MET A 352 -29.78 3.41 0.06
CA MET A 352 -30.76 2.64 0.82
C MET A 352 -31.93 3.56 1.21
N LYS A 353 -33.00 3.49 0.46
CA LYS A 353 -34.27 4.11 0.86
C LYS A 353 -34.94 3.21 1.90
N GLN A 354 -34.84 3.60 3.19
CA GLN A 354 -35.60 3.10 4.36
C GLN A 354 -35.26 1.70 4.93
N THR A 355 -35.48 1.59 6.23
CA THR A 355 -35.21 0.43 7.11
C THR A 355 -35.92 -0.87 6.68
N GLU A 356 -37.00 -0.80 5.94
CA GLU A 356 -37.74 -1.97 5.43
C GLU A 356 -36.99 -2.72 4.30
N GLU A 357 -36.14 -2.04 3.56
CA GLU A 357 -35.30 -2.68 2.52
C GLU A 357 -34.15 -3.49 3.10
N MET A 358 -33.71 -3.18 4.33
CA MET A 358 -32.64 -3.91 4.99
C MET A 358 -32.99 -5.38 5.23
N ALA A 359 -34.21 -5.68 5.63
CA ALA A 359 -34.64 -7.07 5.85
C ALA A 359 -34.63 -7.92 4.56
N LYS A 360 -34.83 -7.30 3.40
CA LYS A 360 -34.79 -7.99 2.09
C LYS A 360 -33.38 -8.26 1.56
N GLN A 361 -32.34 -7.65 2.15
CA GLN A 361 -30.95 -7.81 1.72
C GLN A 361 -30.20 -8.94 2.44
N MET A 362 -30.83 -9.64 3.36
CA MET A 362 -30.22 -10.75 4.10
C MET A 362 -29.77 -11.93 3.23
N LYS A 363 -30.25 -12.03 2.00
CA LYS A 363 -29.95 -13.14 1.07
C LYS A 363 -29.04 -12.68 -0.07
N VAL A 364 -28.00 -13.48 -0.33
CA VAL A 364 -27.17 -13.35 -1.54
C VAL A 364 -28.07 -13.54 -2.77
N LYS A 365 -27.95 -12.63 -3.74
CA LYS A 365 -28.79 -12.63 -4.94
C LYS A 365 -28.13 -13.46 -6.03
N LYS A 366 -28.96 -14.12 -6.87
CA LYS A 366 -28.44 -14.83 -8.03
C LYS A 366 -27.99 -13.85 -9.12
N LEU A 367 -26.88 -14.12 -9.78
CA LEU A 367 -26.34 -13.29 -10.88
C LEU A 367 -27.35 -13.06 -12.01
N LYS A 368 -28.24 -14.02 -12.27
CA LYS A 368 -29.33 -13.88 -13.27
C LYS A 368 -30.25 -12.69 -13.01
N ASN A 369 -30.33 -12.20 -11.77
CA ASN A 369 -31.18 -11.07 -11.38
C ASN A 369 -30.53 -9.70 -11.64
N LEU A 370 -29.28 -9.65 -12.12
CA LEU A 370 -28.58 -8.41 -12.45
C LEU A 370 -28.89 -7.85 -13.85
N LYS A 371 -29.77 -8.49 -14.60
CA LYS A 371 -30.04 -8.20 -16.03
C LYS A 371 -30.63 -6.81 -16.29
N THR A 372 -31.15 -6.13 -15.29
CA THR A 372 -31.78 -4.81 -15.42
C THR A 372 -30.95 -3.73 -14.74
N LEU A 373 -30.93 -2.52 -15.34
CA LEU A 373 -30.32 -1.31 -14.78
C LEU A 373 -30.91 -0.95 -13.40
N ASP A 374 -32.15 -1.38 -13.12
CA ASP A 374 -32.88 -1.15 -11.87
C ASP A 374 -32.60 -2.21 -10.79
N SER A 375 -31.54 -3.01 -10.93
CA SER A 375 -31.23 -4.02 -9.93
C SER A 375 -30.88 -3.36 -8.59
N LYS A 376 -31.46 -3.88 -7.50
CA LYS A 376 -31.31 -3.33 -6.14
C LYS A 376 -29.89 -3.52 -5.60
N PRO A 377 -29.38 -2.63 -4.73
CA PRO A 377 -28.13 -2.83 -4.02
C PRO A 377 -28.05 -4.21 -3.34
N GLY A 378 -26.85 -4.77 -3.23
CA GLY A 378 -26.64 -6.08 -2.63
C GLY A 378 -25.49 -6.87 -3.27
N VAL A 379 -25.26 -8.07 -2.77
CA VAL A 379 -24.25 -9.00 -3.29
C VAL A 379 -24.87 -10.03 -4.20
N TYR A 380 -24.37 -10.11 -5.44
CA TYR A 380 -24.79 -11.03 -6.49
C TYR A 380 -23.66 -12.05 -6.70
N SER A 381 -23.90 -13.28 -6.26
CA SER A 381 -22.89 -14.33 -6.31
C SER A 381 -23.51 -15.71 -6.21
N ALA A 382 -22.78 -16.72 -6.68
CA ALA A 382 -23.07 -18.14 -6.44
C ALA A 382 -22.16 -18.74 -5.36
N TYR A 383 -21.30 -17.93 -4.74
CA TYR A 383 -20.34 -18.37 -3.75
C TYR A 383 -21.04 -18.92 -2.51
N LYS A 384 -20.53 -20.06 -2.04
CA LYS A 384 -20.92 -20.65 -0.76
C LYS A 384 -19.78 -20.41 0.24
N THR A 385 -20.09 -19.72 1.31
CA THR A 385 -19.11 -19.43 2.37
C THR A 385 -18.66 -20.72 3.06
N PHE A 386 -17.36 -20.77 3.40
CA PHE A 386 -16.78 -21.85 4.21
C PHE A 386 -17.19 -21.71 5.68
N LEU A 387 -17.22 -20.49 6.17
CA LEU A 387 -17.56 -20.21 7.55
C LEU A 387 -19.06 -19.85 7.68
N ASN A 388 -19.63 -20.21 8.81
CA ASN A 388 -21.01 -19.83 9.13
C ASN A 388 -21.10 -18.34 9.38
N LYS A 389 -22.25 -17.74 9.05
CA LYS A 389 -22.50 -16.32 9.25
C LYS A 389 -22.39 -15.94 10.72
N ASP A 390 -21.63 -14.88 11.02
CA ASP A 390 -21.53 -14.32 12.35
C ASP A 390 -22.73 -13.39 12.63
N GLU A 391 -23.73 -13.94 13.32
CA GLU A 391 -24.94 -13.16 13.65
C GLU A 391 -24.68 -12.10 14.71
N ASP A 392 -23.69 -12.28 15.61
CA ASP A 392 -23.47 -11.38 16.73
C ASP A 392 -22.97 -10.02 16.26
N ILE A 393 -21.96 -10.00 15.35
CA ILE A 393 -21.47 -8.74 14.77
C ILE A 393 -22.59 -8.04 13.98
N ILE A 394 -23.41 -8.79 13.24
CA ILE A 394 -24.50 -8.22 12.46
C ILE A 394 -25.54 -7.60 13.37
N LYS A 395 -25.97 -8.29 14.42
CA LYS A 395 -26.89 -7.74 15.44
C LYS A 395 -26.31 -6.51 16.13
N GLN A 396 -25.01 -6.50 16.44
CA GLN A 396 -24.31 -5.37 17.02
C GLN A 396 -24.33 -4.13 16.09
N LEU A 397 -24.03 -4.33 14.82
CA LEU A 397 -24.06 -3.25 13.81
C LEU A 397 -25.49 -2.74 13.59
N GLN A 398 -26.48 -3.63 13.48
CA GLN A 398 -27.89 -3.26 13.37
C GLN A 398 -28.38 -2.42 14.56
N LYS A 399 -28.05 -2.85 15.79
CA LYS A 399 -28.36 -2.09 17.01
C LYS A 399 -27.70 -0.70 16.97
N GLY A 400 -26.46 -0.61 16.46
CA GLY A 400 -25.77 0.66 16.27
C GLY A 400 -26.49 1.59 15.30
N VAL A 401 -27.01 1.06 14.19
CA VAL A 401 -27.82 1.81 13.21
C VAL A 401 -29.12 2.30 13.85
N GLN A 402 -29.85 1.41 14.54
CA GLN A 402 -31.11 1.78 15.25
C GLN A 402 -30.88 2.86 16.29
N GLN A 403 -29.77 2.81 17.02
CA GLN A 403 -29.36 3.80 18.02
C GLN A 403 -28.72 5.06 17.42
N LYS A 404 -28.65 5.19 16.10
CA LYS A 404 -28.00 6.31 15.39
C LYS A 404 -26.56 6.58 15.88
N ARG A 405 -25.79 5.52 16.18
CA ARG A 405 -24.39 5.67 16.59
C ARG A 405 -23.57 6.31 15.47
N PRO A 406 -22.58 7.16 15.78
CA PRO A 406 -21.70 7.76 14.78
C PRO A 406 -21.02 6.69 13.92
N SER A 407 -20.85 6.98 12.62
CA SER A 407 -20.17 6.07 11.67
C SER A 407 -18.78 5.66 12.18
N ALA A 408 -18.03 6.60 12.77
CA ALA A 408 -16.70 6.33 13.32
C ALA A 408 -16.72 5.21 14.40
N ALA A 409 -17.73 5.17 15.28
CA ALA A 409 -17.84 4.13 16.29
C ALA A 409 -18.17 2.75 15.65
N GLN A 410 -19.06 2.74 14.65
CA GLN A 410 -19.39 1.54 13.89
C GLN A 410 -18.19 1.04 13.08
N ASN A 411 -17.44 1.95 12.48
CA ASN A 411 -16.20 1.65 11.74
C ASN A 411 -15.15 1.01 12.66
N ALA A 412 -14.97 1.51 13.88
CA ALA A 412 -14.04 0.93 14.86
C ALA A 412 -14.40 -0.52 15.22
N ILE A 413 -15.71 -0.80 15.43
CA ILE A 413 -16.21 -2.15 15.69
C ILE A 413 -15.90 -3.08 14.51
N LEU A 414 -16.18 -2.62 13.29
CA LEU A 414 -16.00 -3.43 12.09
C LEU A 414 -14.51 -3.69 11.79
N ARG A 415 -13.64 -2.69 11.97
CA ARG A 415 -12.19 -2.86 11.86
C ARG A 415 -11.65 -3.88 12.85
N ARG A 416 -12.08 -3.78 14.10
CA ARG A 416 -11.67 -4.74 15.11
C ARG A 416 -12.13 -6.16 14.76
N TYR A 417 -13.34 -6.33 14.29
CA TYR A 417 -13.88 -7.61 13.85
C TYR A 417 -13.03 -8.24 12.74
N PHE A 418 -12.74 -7.49 11.67
CA PHE A 418 -11.91 -8.01 10.57
C PHE A 418 -10.48 -8.32 11.01
N LEU A 419 -9.91 -7.49 11.88
CA LEU A 419 -8.59 -7.71 12.43
C LEU A 419 -8.54 -9.01 13.23
N GLU A 420 -9.47 -9.24 14.15
CA GLU A 420 -9.55 -10.45 14.97
C GLU A 420 -9.77 -11.69 14.10
N LEU A 421 -10.61 -11.59 13.08
CA LEU A 421 -10.88 -12.67 12.13
C LEU A 421 -9.63 -13.04 11.32
N THR A 422 -8.96 -12.03 10.75
CA THR A 422 -7.73 -12.25 9.95
C THR A 422 -6.59 -12.76 10.82
N GLN A 423 -6.41 -12.24 12.03
CA GLN A 423 -5.40 -12.73 12.95
C GLN A 423 -5.65 -14.18 13.36
N SER A 424 -6.90 -14.55 13.67
CA SER A 424 -7.27 -15.93 13.98
C SER A 424 -6.92 -16.89 12.84
N PHE A 425 -7.05 -16.42 11.60
CA PHE A 425 -6.72 -17.20 10.40
C PHE A 425 -5.20 -17.28 10.16
N ILE A 426 -4.44 -16.18 10.33
CA ILE A 426 -3.03 -16.14 9.96
C ILE A 426 -2.09 -16.75 11.01
N ILE A 427 -2.43 -16.71 12.30
CA ILE A 427 -1.58 -17.19 13.40
C ILE A 427 -1.14 -18.65 13.24
N PRO A 428 -2.01 -19.62 12.89
CA PRO A 428 -1.58 -21.00 12.66
C PRO A 428 -0.58 -21.13 11.52
N LEU A 429 -0.76 -20.37 10.44
CA LEU A 429 0.19 -20.31 9.32
C LEU A 429 1.55 -19.77 9.75
N GLU A 430 1.58 -18.66 10.48
CA GLU A 430 2.83 -18.08 10.98
C GLU A 430 3.58 -19.03 11.93
N ARG A 431 2.86 -19.72 12.81
CA ARG A 431 3.45 -20.74 13.69
C ARG A 431 4.09 -21.89 12.90
N TYR A 432 3.38 -22.39 11.89
CA TYR A 432 3.91 -23.47 11.05
C TYR A 432 5.12 -22.98 10.24
N VAL A 433 5.04 -21.84 9.61
CA VAL A 433 6.15 -21.26 8.84
C VAL A 433 7.36 -21.00 9.74
N ALA A 434 7.17 -20.48 10.95
CA ALA A 434 8.26 -20.31 11.92
C ALA A 434 8.95 -21.65 12.27
N SER A 435 8.21 -22.77 12.29
CA SER A 435 8.78 -24.11 12.54
C SER A 435 9.64 -24.65 11.39
N LEU A 436 9.58 -24.04 10.21
CA LEU A 436 10.46 -24.37 9.07
C LEU A 436 11.89 -23.87 9.24
N MET A 437 12.13 -22.97 10.19
CA MET A 437 13.47 -22.50 10.54
C MET A 437 14.28 -23.67 11.17
N PRO A 438 15.56 -23.84 10.77
CA PRO A 438 16.44 -24.78 11.46
C PRO A 438 16.70 -24.33 12.88
N LEU A 439 17.03 -25.27 13.76
CA LEU A 439 17.39 -24.97 15.14
C LEU A 439 18.69 -24.16 15.16
N GLN A 440 18.77 -23.14 16.02
CA GLN A 440 19.96 -22.30 16.13
C GLN A 440 21.22 -23.12 16.44
N LYS A 441 21.11 -24.21 17.21
CA LYS A 441 22.20 -25.14 17.50
C LYS A 441 22.77 -25.85 16.26
N SER A 442 22.05 -25.89 15.14
CA SER A 442 22.52 -26.51 13.89
C SER A 442 23.30 -25.54 13.00
N ILE A 443 23.38 -24.27 13.37
CA ILE A 443 24.15 -23.26 12.63
C ILE A 443 25.63 -23.44 12.98
N CYS A 444 26.41 -23.86 11.99
CA CYS A 444 27.85 -24.00 12.11
C CYS A 444 28.54 -22.86 11.36
N PRO A 445 29.40 -22.06 12.01
CA PRO A 445 30.04 -20.87 11.39
C PRO A 445 30.78 -21.19 10.08
N TRP A 446 31.40 -22.37 10.03
CA TRP A 446 32.30 -22.79 8.95
C TRP A 446 31.65 -23.65 7.87
N LYS A 447 30.38 -23.95 8.01
CA LYS A 447 29.57 -24.66 6.99
C LYS A 447 28.62 -23.65 6.34
N SER A 448 28.16 -23.99 5.14
CA SER A 448 27.07 -23.23 4.52
C SER A 448 25.88 -23.16 5.49
N PRO A 449 25.16 -22.01 5.55
CA PRO A 449 24.00 -21.92 6.41
C PRO A 449 23.00 -23.03 6.08
N PRO A 450 22.38 -23.64 7.09
CA PRO A 450 21.37 -24.68 6.88
C PRO A 450 20.20 -24.11 6.07
N GLN A 451 19.61 -24.95 5.20
CA GLN A 451 18.49 -24.50 4.39
C GLN A 451 17.19 -24.54 5.19
N LEU A 452 16.26 -23.64 4.84
CA LEU A 452 14.89 -23.67 5.36
C LEU A 452 14.19 -24.95 4.89
N LYS A 453 13.41 -25.56 5.78
CA LYS A 453 12.54 -26.69 5.41
C LYS A 453 11.51 -26.24 4.37
N HIS A 454 11.10 -27.17 3.51
CA HIS A 454 10.05 -26.89 2.54
C HIS A 454 8.68 -26.81 3.23
N PHE A 455 7.81 -25.94 2.72
CA PHE A 455 6.41 -25.90 3.15
C PHE A 455 5.68 -27.14 2.60
N VAL A 456 5.10 -27.94 3.49
CA VAL A 456 4.33 -29.14 3.13
C VAL A 456 2.88 -28.93 3.57
N GLN A 457 1.96 -28.87 2.60
CA GLN A 457 0.56 -28.57 2.85
C GLN A 457 -0.09 -29.58 3.82
N GLU A 458 0.18 -30.86 3.66
CA GLU A 458 -0.40 -31.93 4.49
C GLU A 458 0.08 -31.86 5.94
N GLU A 459 1.34 -31.51 6.16
CA GLU A 459 1.88 -31.30 7.51
C GLU A 459 1.22 -30.09 8.17
N PHE A 460 1.09 -28.98 7.43
CA PHE A 460 0.36 -27.82 7.92
C PHE A 460 -1.06 -28.18 8.32
N MET A 461 -1.81 -28.90 7.46
CA MET A 461 -3.19 -29.31 7.77
C MET A 461 -3.30 -30.16 9.03
N LYS A 462 -2.34 -31.06 9.29
CA LYS A 462 -2.27 -31.81 10.54
C LYS A 462 -2.07 -30.95 11.78
N THR A 463 -1.32 -29.83 11.65
CA THR A 463 -1.14 -28.89 12.77
C THR A 463 -2.46 -28.21 13.17
N LEU A 464 -3.36 -27.99 12.21
CA LEU A 464 -4.66 -27.37 12.46
C LEU A 464 -5.57 -28.19 13.36
N GLU A 465 -5.44 -29.50 13.39
CA GLU A 465 -6.22 -30.38 14.27
C GLU A 465 -6.01 -30.01 15.75
N LYS A 466 -4.79 -29.59 16.13
CA LYS A 466 -4.39 -29.28 17.50
C LYS A 466 -4.29 -27.77 17.80
N ALA A 467 -4.12 -26.96 16.81
CA ALA A 467 -3.87 -25.50 16.96
C ALA A 467 -4.60 -24.64 15.93
N GLY A 468 -5.64 -25.16 15.30
CA GLY A 468 -6.40 -24.41 14.29
C GLY A 468 -7.42 -23.43 14.92
N PRO A 469 -7.90 -22.47 14.12
CA PRO A 469 -8.86 -21.45 14.58
C PRO A 469 -10.20 -22.03 15.00
N GLN A 470 -10.58 -23.22 14.52
CA GLN A 470 -11.79 -23.93 14.94
C GLN A 470 -11.83 -24.25 16.46
N LEU A 471 -10.67 -24.27 17.13
CA LEU A 471 -10.56 -24.53 18.56
C LEU A 471 -10.72 -23.27 19.41
N THR A 472 -10.35 -22.10 18.87
CA THR A 472 -10.29 -20.83 19.60
C THR A 472 -11.30 -19.80 19.12
N SER A 473 -11.71 -19.85 17.85
CA SER A 473 -12.67 -18.92 17.28
C SER A 473 -14.11 -19.27 17.64
N ARG A 474 -14.93 -18.27 17.88
CA ARG A 474 -16.39 -18.42 18.02
C ARG A 474 -17.06 -18.78 16.70
N LEU A 475 -16.47 -18.42 15.58
CA LEU A 475 -16.95 -18.73 14.25
C LEU A 475 -16.82 -20.21 13.96
N LYS A 476 -17.93 -20.83 13.58
CA LYS A 476 -18.01 -22.22 13.15
C LYS A 476 -17.99 -22.28 11.62
N GLY A 477 -17.61 -23.43 11.08
CA GLY A 477 -17.59 -23.69 9.64
C GLY A 477 -16.42 -24.56 9.20
N ASP A 478 -16.21 -24.63 7.89
CA ASP A 478 -15.15 -25.41 7.27
C ASP A 478 -13.84 -24.59 7.15
N TRP A 479 -13.15 -24.39 8.26
CA TRP A 479 -11.84 -23.74 8.28
C TRP A 479 -10.81 -24.49 7.43
N ILE A 480 -10.87 -25.80 7.39
CA ILE A 480 -9.93 -26.62 6.63
C ILE A 480 -10.10 -26.38 5.12
N GLY A 481 -11.36 -26.36 4.64
CA GLY A 481 -11.67 -26.04 3.26
C GLY A 481 -11.21 -24.63 2.89
N LEU A 482 -11.41 -23.65 3.78
CA LEU A 482 -10.95 -22.27 3.58
C LEU A 482 -9.42 -22.19 3.44
N TYR A 483 -8.65 -22.88 4.31
CA TYR A 483 -7.19 -22.95 4.17
C TYR A 483 -6.76 -23.61 2.86
N ARG A 484 -7.39 -24.72 2.45
CA ARG A 484 -7.07 -25.38 1.19
C ARG A 484 -7.22 -24.46 -0.02
N GLN A 485 -8.23 -23.60 -0.03
CA GLN A 485 -8.41 -22.60 -1.10
C GLN A 485 -7.42 -21.45 -0.96
N PHE A 486 -7.21 -20.95 0.26
CA PHE A 486 -6.24 -19.88 0.51
C PHE A 486 -4.83 -20.26 0.06
N LEU A 487 -4.38 -21.50 0.29
CA LEU A 487 -3.06 -21.98 -0.14
C LEU A 487 -2.87 -21.98 -1.67
N LYS A 488 -3.95 -21.86 -2.45
CA LYS A 488 -3.93 -21.70 -3.92
C LYS A 488 -4.05 -20.26 -4.36
N SER A 489 -4.26 -19.33 -3.43
CA SER A 489 -4.55 -17.92 -3.73
C SER A 489 -3.26 -17.11 -3.98
N PRO A 490 -3.34 -16.03 -4.78
CA PRO A 490 -2.23 -15.09 -4.94
C PRO A 490 -1.80 -14.44 -3.62
N ASN A 491 -2.73 -14.26 -2.69
CA ASN A 491 -2.44 -13.67 -1.38
C ASN A 491 -1.52 -14.57 -0.55
N PHE A 492 -1.74 -15.90 -0.58
CA PHE A 492 -0.84 -16.84 0.08
C PHE A 492 0.54 -16.85 -0.56
N ASP A 493 0.62 -16.94 -1.89
CA ASP A 493 1.90 -17.02 -2.60
C ASP A 493 2.79 -15.79 -2.28
N SER A 494 2.22 -14.60 -2.34
CA SER A 494 2.95 -13.37 -2.03
C SER A 494 3.32 -13.26 -0.54
N TRP A 495 2.39 -13.61 0.36
CA TRP A 495 2.65 -13.64 1.80
C TRP A 495 3.78 -14.63 2.13
N PHE A 496 3.72 -15.83 1.59
CA PHE A 496 4.71 -16.88 1.87
C PHE A 496 6.09 -16.51 1.31
N ARG A 497 6.18 -15.94 0.09
CA ARG A 497 7.44 -15.43 -0.47
C ARG A 497 8.07 -14.36 0.42
N SER A 498 7.28 -13.43 0.94
CA SER A 498 7.76 -12.41 1.86
C SER A 498 8.30 -13.01 3.16
N ARG A 499 7.53 -13.91 3.78
CA ARG A 499 7.96 -14.60 5.00
C ARG A 499 9.21 -15.45 4.80
N ARG A 500 9.28 -16.17 3.67
CA ARG A 500 10.47 -16.95 3.32
C ARG A 500 11.71 -16.07 3.17
N LYS A 501 11.58 -14.92 2.50
CA LYS A 501 12.67 -13.95 2.37
C LYS A 501 13.15 -13.45 3.75
N GLU A 502 12.22 -13.04 4.61
CA GLU A 502 12.53 -12.59 5.98
C GLU A 502 13.25 -13.67 6.79
N MET A 503 12.79 -14.94 6.68
CA MET A 503 13.41 -16.07 7.36
C MET A 503 14.81 -16.35 6.83
N MET A 504 15.03 -16.26 5.51
CA MET A 504 16.36 -16.43 4.92
C MET A 504 17.31 -15.34 5.40
N GLN A 505 16.90 -14.08 5.38
CA GLN A 505 17.69 -12.96 5.90
C GLN A 505 18.04 -13.13 7.39
N LYS A 506 17.07 -13.60 8.19
CA LYS A 506 17.32 -13.90 9.60
C LYS A 506 18.31 -15.04 9.79
N LEU A 507 18.22 -16.09 8.95
CA LEU A 507 19.14 -17.22 9.00
C LEU A 507 20.56 -16.83 8.62
N GLU A 508 20.71 -16.00 7.58
CA GLU A 508 21.99 -15.43 7.17
C GLU A 508 22.58 -14.52 8.25
N ALA A 509 21.75 -13.70 8.90
CA ALA A 509 22.16 -12.87 10.02
C ALA A 509 22.69 -13.71 11.20
N LEU A 510 21.95 -14.76 11.60
CA LEU A 510 22.37 -15.67 12.66
C LEU A 510 23.66 -16.43 12.32
N HIS A 511 23.84 -16.80 11.05
CA HIS A 511 25.08 -17.44 10.60
C HIS A 511 26.27 -16.48 10.66
N LEU A 512 26.07 -15.20 10.28
CA LEU A 512 27.10 -14.18 10.35
C LEU A 512 27.48 -13.86 11.81
N GLU A 513 26.48 -13.80 12.70
CA GLU A 513 26.70 -13.63 14.15
C GLU A 513 27.50 -14.79 14.73
N ALA A 514 27.12 -16.03 14.40
CA ALA A 514 27.85 -17.22 14.84
C ALA A 514 29.33 -17.21 14.37
N LEU A 515 29.56 -16.72 13.15
CA LEU A 515 30.91 -16.58 12.58
C LEU A 515 31.71 -15.49 13.29
N CYS A 516 31.08 -14.39 13.71
CA CYS A 516 31.72 -13.34 14.50
C CYS A 516 32.04 -13.74 15.95
N ASP A 517 31.29 -14.69 16.50
CA ASP A 517 31.49 -15.16 17.89
C ASP A 517 32.60 -16.21 18.00
N GLU A 518 33.10 -16.76 16.86
CA GLU A 518 34.22 -17.71 16.79
C GLU A 518 35.59 -17.00 16.84
N ASP A 519 36.58 -17.70 17.36
CA ASP A 519 37.99 -17.24 17.36
C ASP A 519 38.66 -17.55 16.01
N LEU A 520 38.73 -16.54 15.15
CA LEU A 520 39.37 -16.62 13.83
C LEU A 520 40.89 -16.89 13.93
N GLN A 521 41.57 -16.37 14.94
CA GLN A 521 43.01 -16.53 15.10
C GLN A 521 43.43 -18.01 15.35
N LEU A 522 42.68 -18.71 16.20
CA LEU A 522 42.88 -20.15 16.42
C LEU A 522 42.64 -20.98 15.18
N ARG A 523 41.78 -20.48 14.31
CA ARG A 523 41.45 -21.15 13.04
C ARG A 523 42.56 -21.01 12.02
N ILE A 524 43.11 -19.80 11.86
CA ILE A 524 44.15 -19.47 10.88
C ILE A 524 45.44 -20.26 11.15
N GLN A 525 45.78 -20.49 12.41
CA GLN A 525 46.96 -21.29 12.76
C GLN A 525 46.96 -22.69 12.16
N LYS A 526 45.83 -23.19 11.70
CA LYS A 526 45.66 -24.51 11.04
C LYS A 526 45.60 -24.46 9.53
N HIS A 527 45.67 -23.26 8.94
CA HIS A 527 45.54 -23.05 7.50
C HIS A 527 46.86 -22.58 6.88
N THR A 528 47.05 -22.91 5.59
CA THR A 528 48.11 -22.34 4.78
C THR A 528 47.81 -20.88 4.46
N GLU A 529 48.82 -20.12 4.02
CA GLU A 529 48.66 -18.72 3.61
C GLU A 529 47.61 -18.56 2.51
N VAL A 530 47.60 -19.46 1.52
CA VAL A 530 46.62 -19.43 0.43
C VAL A 530 45.21 -19.65 0.94
N GLU A 531 44.99 -20.61 1.86
CA GLU A 531 43.69 -20.88 2.45
C GLU A 531 43.23 -19.68 3.33
N THR A 532 44.16 -18.98 3.97
CA THR A 532 43.89 -17.80 4.76
C THR A 532 43.44 -16.62 3.87
N VAL A 533 44.11 -16.43 2.71
CA VAL A 533 43.70 -15.43 1.72
C VAL A 533 42.28 -15.71 1.20
N ASP A 534 41.99 -16.97 0.85
CA ASP A 534 40.67 -17.39 0.39
C ASP A 534 39.59 -17.17 1.46
N LEU A 535 39.92 -17.43 2.74
CA LEU A 535 39.05 -17.14 3.87
C LEU A 535 38.75 -15.65 3.99
N VAL A 536 39.78 -14.77 3.91
CA VAL A 536 39.62 -13.32 3.98
C VAL A 536 38.73 -12.81 2.86
N LEU A 537 38.91 -13.28 1.63
CA LEU A 537 38.08 -12.90 0.50
C LEU A 537 36.60 -13.30 0.73
N LYS A 538 36.35 -14.53 1.20
CA LYS A 538 34.99 -15.00 1.54
C LYS A 538 34.35 -14.19 2.66
N LEU A 539 35.12 -13.77 3.67
CA LEU A 539 34.60 -12.93 4.76
C LEU A 539 34.28 -11.52 4.28
N LYS A 540 35.10 -10.94 3.42
CA LYS A 540 34.82 -9.64 2.78
C LYS A 540 33.57 -9.69 1.91
N ASP A 541 33.40 -10.72 1.10
CA ASP A 541 32.20 -10.90 0.28
C ASP A 541 30.94 -11.00 1.13
N LYS A 542 31.00 -11.77 2.25
CA LYS A 542 29.88 -11.85 3.20
C LYS A 542 29.60 -10.52 3.87
N LEU A 543 30.61 -9.75 4.24
CA LEU A 543 30.44 -8.41 4.82
C LEU A 543 29.76 -7.46 3.83
N MET A 544 30.23 -7.43 2.58
CA MET A 544 29.64 -6.62 1.51
C MET A 544 28.19 -7.05 1.20
N GLN A 545 27.93 -8.36 1.16
CA GLN A 545 26.58 -8.88 0.97
C GLN A 545 25.67 -8.46 2.12
N ALA A 546 26.12 -8.61 3.37
CA ALA A 546 25.37 -8.23 4.55
C ALA A 546 25.04 -6.74 4.58
N GLN A 547 25.98 -5.87 4.17
CA GLN A 547 25.77 -4.44 4.02
C GLN A 547 24.76 -4.11 2.91
N ARG A 548 24.91 -4.75 1.73
CA ARG A 548 24.01 -4.55 0.56
C ARG A 548 22.58 -4.98 0.90
N GLU A 549 22.42 -6.13 1.54
CA GLU A 549 21.12 -6.69 1.90
C GLU A 549 20.58 -6.16 3.23
N GLN A 550 21.36 -5.34 3.94
CA GLN A 550 21.02 -4.77 5.25
C GLN A 550 20.49 -5.84 6.22
N LEU A 551 21.26 -6.91 6.39
CA LEU A 551 20.85 -8.03 7.24
C LEU A 551 20.56 -7.57 8.68
N PRO A 552 19.51 -8.12 9.32
CA PRO A 552 19.10 -7.76 10.69
C PRO A 552 20.03 -8.41 11.74
N VAL A 553 21.31 -8.02 11.74
CA VAL A 553 22.32 -8.48 12.70
C VAL A 553 22.32 -7.64 13.98
N ARG A 554 22.85 -8.21 15.08
CA ARG A 554 23.02 -7.46 16.34
C ARG A 554 23.92 -6.24 16.13
N ALA A 555 23.67 -5.20 16.93
CA ALA A 555 24.51 -4.00 16.92
C ALA A 555 25.99 -4.38 17.17
N GLY A 556 26.89 -3.81 16.36
CA GLY A 556 28.34 -4.08 16.47
C GLY A 556 28.85 -5.33 15.74
N THR A 557 27.98 -6.24 15.26
CA THR A 557 28.41 -7.45 14.53
C THR A 557 29.24 -7.12 13.28
N MET A 558 28.80 -6.14 12.50
CA MET A 558 29.52 -5.73 11.29
C MET A 558 30.89 -5.14 11.60
N THR A 559 30.97 -4.28 12.62
CA THR A 559 32.24 -3.68 13.08
C THR A 559 33.19 -4.75 13.62
N LYS A 560 32.65 -5.70 14.39
CA LYS A 560 33.42 -6.84 14.93
C LYS A 560 33.97 -7.71 13.82
N LEU A 561 33.16 -8.03 12.81
CA LEU A 561 33.60 -8.81 11.64
C LEU A 561 34.68 -8.08 10.85
N GLN A 562 34.54 -6.78 10.64
CA GLN A 562 35.53 -5.97 9.97
C GLN A 562 36.85 -5.98 10.74
N ALA A 563 36.83 -5.77 12.07
CA ALA A 563 38.03 -5.83 12.92
C ALA A 563 38.70 -7.22 12.87
N HIS A 564 37.91 -8.29 12.84
CA HIS A 564 38.44 -9.64 12.68
C HIS A 564 39.12 -9.85 11.33
N ILE A 565 38.54 -9.36 10.23
CA ILE A 565 39.14 -9.42 8.89
C ILE A 565 40.47 -8.64 8.88
N GLU A 566 40.51 -7.45 9.44
CA GLU A 566 41.70 -6.63 9.52
C GLU A 566 42.81 -7.32 10.35
N SER A 567 42.46 -7.91 11.49
CA SER A 567 43.39 -8.69 12.32
C SER A 567 43.98 -9.89 11.58
N VAL A 568 43.17 -10.56 10.76
CA VAL A 568 43.64 -11.67 9.92
C VAL A 568 44.59 -11.18 8.83
N ILE A 569 44.28 -10.09 8.15
CA ILE A 569 45.13 -9.49 7.11
C ILE A 569 46.49 -9.11 7.70
N LEU A 570 46.53 -8.51 8.90
CA LEU A 570 47.77 -8.12 9.57
C LEU A 570 48.67 -9.31 9.98
N SER A 571 48.12 -10.53 10.03
CA SER A 571 48.88 -11.76 10.30
C SER A 571 49.51 -12.39 9.05
N LEU A 572 49.20 -11.88 7.86
CA LEU A 572 49.75 -12.34 6.58
C LEU A 572 51.06 -11.61 6.21
N PRO A 573 51.90 -12.16 5.31
CA PRO A 573 53.07 -11.46 4.78
C PRO A 573 52.74 -10.12 4.10
N ASP A 574 53.67 -9.15 4.15
CA ASP A 574 53.45 -7.76 3.72
C ASP A 574 53.00 -7.60 2.27
N ASP A 575 53.48 -8.46 1.39
CA ASP A 575 53.08 -8.51 -0.03
C ASP A 575 51.60 -8.84 -0.20
N LEU A 576 51.07 -9.79 0.56
CA LEU A 576 49.68 -10.17 0.56
C LEU A 576 48.78 -9.13 1.25
N GLN A 577 49.29 -8.50 2.31
CA GLN A 577 48.56 -7.39 3.00
C GLN A 577 48.25 -6.26 2.03
N GLY A 578 49.27 -5.82 1.24
CA GLY A 578 49.11 -4.73 0.27
C GLY A 578 48.09 -5.01 -0.83
N ILE A 579 47.88 -6.27 -1.20
CA ILE A 579 46.86 -6.68 -2.18
C ILE A 579 45.47 -6.69 -1.54
N LEU A 580 45.35 -7.24 -0.34
CA LEU A 580 44.06 -7.40 0.36
C LEU A 580 43.52 -6.10 0.97
N GLN A 581 44.37 -5.10 1.27
CA GLN A 581 43.93 -3.80 1.80
C GLN A 581 43.35 -2.88 0.70
N LYS A 582 43.63 -3.13 -0.58
CA LYS A 582 43.01 -2.34 -1.65
C LYS A 582 41.47 -2.53 -1.63
N PRO A 583 40.68 -1.43 -1.62
CA PRO A 583 39.25 -1.56 -1.77
C PRO A 583 38.96 -2.25 -3.10
N ALA A 584 38.08 -3.25 -3.09
CA ALA A 584 37.59 -3.86 -4.33
C ALA A 584 36.99 -2.73 -5.18
N THR A 585 37.62 -2.42 -6.31
CA THR A 585 37.04 -1.52 -7.31
C THR A 585 35.69 -2.07 -7.72
N PRO A 586 34.62 -1.19 -7.77
CA PRO A 586 33.25 -1.61 -7.98
C PRO A 586 33.04 -2.23 -9.37
#